data_4a5f0f35507acfc8cd93f575b9c171ab
#
_entry.id   4a5f0f35507acfc8cd93f575b9c171ab
#
_cell.length_a   1.000
_cell.length_b   1.000
_cell.length_c   1.000
_cell.angle_alpha   90.00
_cell.angle_beta   90.00
_cell.angle_gamma   90.00
#
_symmetry.space_group_name_H-M   'P 1'
#
loop_
_entity.id
_entity.type
_entity.pdbx_description
1 polymer ?
#
loop_
_entity_poly.entity_id
_entity_poly.type
_entity_poly.pdbx_seq_one_letter_code
_entity_poly.pdbx_strand_id
1 'polypeptide(L)' 'MENTYQSIQGLEPDMWSNDACRGYVIMAMQDCGFSHKDIRRVVRQLYEVFDFHTISEAEQKYNISDY' A
#
# COMPACT_ATOMS: atom_id res chain seq x y z
N MET A 1 16.83 -10.29 5.67
CA MET A 1 16.81 -9.87 6.11
C MET A 1 16.83 -9.49 6.47
N GLU A 2 16.75 -9.14 6.57
CA GLU A 2 16.77 -8.56 7.13
C GLU A 2 16.71 -7.97 7.54
N ASN A 3 16.66 -7.79 7.85
CA ASN A 3 16.51 -7.02 8.44
C ASN A 3 16.63 -6.54 8.92
N THR A 4 16.61 -6.47 9.11
CA THR A 4 16.59 -5.90 9.68
C THR A 4 16.76 -5.18 10.03
N TYR A 5 16.85 -4.85 10.27
CA TYR A 5 16.80 -4.00 10.71
C TYR A 5 16.63 -3.46 11.39
N GLN A 6 16.49 -3.28 11.71
CA GLN A 6 16.18 -2.75 12.35
C GLN A 6 16.00 -1.98 12.92
N SER A 7 15.80 -1.72 13.41
CA SER A 7 15.47 -1.17 13.95
C SER A 7 15.38 -0.43 14.60
N ILE A 8 15.23 0.09 14.60
CA ILE A 8 15.39 0.72 15.23
C ILE A 8 14.93 1.42 15.95
N GLN A 9 14.83 1.74 16.59
CA GLN A 9 14.47 2.38 17.47
C GLN A 9 13.41 3.21 17.40
N GLY A 10 12.57 3.39 17.93
CA GLY A 10 11.43 4.20 17.91
C GLY A 10 10.71 4.13 16.61
N LEU A 11 11.38 4.35 15.57
CA LEU A 11 10.83 4.21 14.24
C LEU A 11 11.23 2.90 13.64
N GLU A 12 10.23 2.16 13.24
CA GLU A 12 10.47 0.90 12.59
C GLU A 12 10.47 1.12 11.10
N PRO A 13 11.58 0.92 10.40
CA PRO A 13 11.61 1.12 8.95
C PRO A 13 10.66 0.19 8.21
N ASP A 14 10.32 -0.93 8.80
CA ASP A 14 9.40 -1.87 8.17
C ASP A 14 8.02 -1.83 8.78
N MET A 15 7.70 -0.76 9.52
CA MET A 15 6.36 -0.57 10.04
C MET A 15 5.41 -0.20 8.91
N TRP A 16 4.23 -0.81 8.90
CA TRP A 16 3.22 -0.51 7.90
C TRP A 16 2.73 0.93 8.03
N SER A 17 2.51 1.57 6.89
CA SER A 17 1.98 2.93 6.86
C SER A 17 1.22 3.13 5.55
N ASN A 18 0.45 4.21 5.47
CA ASN A 18 -0.23 4.54 4.22
C ASN A 18 0.77 4.80 3.10
N ASP A 19 1.90 5.42 3.43
CA ASP A 19 2.95 5.64 2.42
C ASP A 19 3.57 4.33 1.97
N ALA A 20 3.78 3.40 2.89
CA ALA A 20 4.29 2.08 2.55
C ALA A 20 3.32 1.36 1.63
N CYS A 21 2.03 1.45 1.92
CA CYS A 21 1.01 0.85 1.08
C CYS A 21 1.04 1.44 -0.33
N ARG A 22 1.12 2.76 -0.44
CA ARG A 22 1.22 3.40 -1.75
C ARG A 22 2.45 2.92 -2.51
N GLY A 23 3.57 2.77 -1.80
CA GLY A 23 4.79 2.25 -2.41
C GLY A 23 4.63 0.85 -2.94
N TYR A 24 4.00 -0.03 -2.18
CA TYR A 24 3.72 -1.39 -2.62
C TYR A 24 2.85 -1.40 -3.88
N VAL A 25 1.83 -0.54 -3.92
CA VAL A 25 0.96 -0.46 -5.09
C VAL A 25 1.75 -0.01 -6.31
N ILE A 26 2.60 1.01 -6.15
CA ILE A 26 3.45 1.48 -7.25
C ILE A 26 4.31 0.34 -7.79
N MET A 27 4.98 -0.37 -6.90
CA MET A 27 5.86 -1.46 -7.30
C MET A 27 5.09 -2.56 -8.01
N ALA A 28 3.93 -2.95 -7.47
CA ALA A 28 3.11 -4.00 -8.07
C ALA A 28 2.64 -3.59 -9.45
N MET A 29 2.18 -2.35 -9.61
CA MET A 29 1.68 -1.88 -10.89
C MET A 29 2.80 -1.76 -11.92
N GLN A 30 4.00 -1.34 -11.47
CA GLN A 30 5.16 -1.31 -12.35
C GLN A 30 5.51 -2.71 -12.84
N ASP A 31 5.50 -3.67 -11.92
CA ASP A 31 5.81 -5.06 -12.28
C ASP A 31 4.78 -5.62 -13.24
N CYS A 32 3.54 -5.16 -13.17
CA CYS A 32 2.49 -5.59 -14.09
C CYS A 32 2.50 -4.81 -15.41
N GLY A 33 3.38 -3.84 -15.55
CA GLY A 33 3.52 -3.12 -16.80
C GLY A 33 2.54 -1.97 -17.00
N PHE A 34 1.91 -1.49 -15.93
CA PHE A 34 1.01 -0.34 -16.06
C PHE A 34 1.79 0.94 -16.38
N SER A 35 1.17 1.83 -17.12
CA SER A 35 1.80 3.09 -17.50
C SER A 35 1.93 4.01 -16.28
N HIS A 36 2.83 4.97 -16.41
CA HIS A 36 2.99 6.00 -15.38
C HIS A 36 1.67 6.73 -15.10
N LYS A 37 0.90 6.99 -16.14
CA LYS A 37 -0.39 7.67 -16.02
C LYS A 37 -1.37 6.84 -15.21
N ASP A 38 -1.43 5.54 -15.47
CA ASP A 38 -2.34 4.65 -14.74
C ASP A 38 -1.94 4.52 -13.29
N ILE A 39 -0.64 4.39 -13.03
CA ILE A 39 -0.13 4.29 -11.67
C ILE A 39 -0.49 5.55 -10.89
N ARG A 40 -0.31 6.71 -11.50
CA ARG A 40 -0.64 7.98 -10.85
C ARG A 40 -2.12 8.05 -10.49
N ARG A 41 -3.00 7.60 -11.39
CA ARG A 41 -4.44 7.61 -11.13
C ARG A 41 -4.79 6.76 -9.92
N VAL A 42 -4.23 5.56 -9.84
CA VAL A 42 -4.53 4.65 -8.74
C VAL A 42 -3.97 5.20 -7.42
N VAL A 43 -2.74 5.68 -7.44
CA VAL A 43 -2.11 6.21 -6.23
C VAL A 43 -2.88 7.42 -5.69
N ARG A 44 -3.37 8.27 -6.59
CA ARG A 44 -4.19 9.41 -6.16
C ARG A 44 -5.50 8.95 -5.54
N GLN A 45 -6.11 7.92 -6.12
CA GLN A 45 -7.37 7.39 -5.58
C GLN A 45 -7.17 6.78 -4.20
N LEU A 46 -6.00 6.25 -3.92
CA LEU A 46 -5.71 5.68 -2.61
C LEU A 46 -5.84 6.71 -1.49
N TYR A 47 -5.52 7.98 -1.76
CA TYR A 47 -5.68 9.02 -0.74
C TYR A 47 -7.13 9.10 -0.28
N GLU A 48 -8.08 9.09 -1.22
CA GLU A 48 -9.50 9.12 -0.88
C GLU A 48 -9.92 7.82 -0.19
N VAL A 49 -9.46 6.69 -0.70
CA VAL A 49 -9.85 5.39 -0.16
C VAL A 49 -9.40 5.28 1.29
N PHE A 50 -8.19 5.71 1.59
CA PHE A 50 -7.69 5.69 2.97
C PHE A 50 -8.51 6.62 3.88
N ASP A 51 -8.95 7.76 3.35
CA ASP A 51 -9.67 8.75 4.14
C ASP A 51 -11.11 8.33 4.43
N PHE A 52 -11.73 7.60 3.52
CA PHE A 52 -13.17 7.32 3.61
C PHE A 52 -13.50 5.88 3.99
N HIS A 53 -12.51 5.04 4.18
CA HIS A 53 -12.75 3.64 4.54
C HIS A 53 -11.84 3.23 5.69
N THR A 54 -12.40 2.43 6.59
CA THR A 54 -11.62 1.91 7.71
C THR A 54 -10.78 0.71 7.27
N ILE A 55 -9.80 0.38 8.09
CA ILE A 55 -8.98 -0.81 7.86
C ILE A 55 -9.88 -2.06 7.82
N SER A 56 -10.87 -2.10 8.71
CA SER A 56 -11.80 -3.23 8.77
C SER A 56 -12.59 -3.37 7.48
N GLU A 57 -13.06 -2.25 6.93
CA GLU A 57 -13.78 -2.27 5.66
C GLU A 57 -12.89 -2.78 4.52
N ALA A 58 -11.65 -2.31 4.49
CA ALA A 58 -10.72 -2.73 3.44
C ALA A 58 -10.42 -4.22 3.54
N GLU A 59 -10.20 -4.71 4.76
CA GLU A 59 -9.94 -6.12 5.00
C GLU A 59 -11.12 -6.98 4.57
N GLN A 60 -12.33 -6.56 4.93
CA GLN A 60 -13.53 -7.27 4.55
C GLN A 60 -13.70 -7.30 3.03
N LYS A 61 -13.39 -6.18 2.38
CA LYS A 61 -13.49 -6.10 0.92
C LYS A 61 -12.61 -7.15 0.27
N TYR A 62 -11.39 -7.31 0.77
CA TYR A 62 -10.49 -8.32 0.24
C TYR A 62 -11.02 -9.73 0.52
N ASN A 63 -11.47 -9.96 1.77
CA ASN A 63 -11.86 -11.30 2.20
C ASN A 63 -13.06 -11.85 1.44
N ILE A 64 -13.96 -10.98 0.99
CA ILE A 64 -15.13 -11.43 0.23
C ILE A 64 -14.91 -11.35 -1.28
N SER A 65 -13.76 -10.84 -1.71
CA SER A 65 -13.43 -10.76 -3.13
C SER A 65 -12.90 -12.09 -3.62
N ASP A 66 -12.78 -12.21 -4.95
CA ASP A 66 -12.15 -13.37 -5.54
C ASP A 66 -10.74 -13.05 -6.04
N TYR A 67 -10.19 -11.95 -5.51
CA TYR A 67 -8.80 -11.64 -5.81
C TYR A 67 -7.90 -12.39 -4.86
#